data_c91d2cdbb6b953103d5f6ddd015a9500
#
_entry.id   c91d2cdbb6b953103d5f6ddd015a9500
#
_cell.length_a   1.000
_cell.length_b   1.000
_cell.length_c   1.000
_cell.angle_alpha   90.00
_cell.angle_beta   90.00
_cell.angle_gamma   90.00
#
_symmetry.space_group_name_H-M   'P 1'
#
loop_
_entity.id
_entity.type
_entity.pdbx_description
1 polymer ?
#
loop_
_entity_poly.entity_id
_entity_poly.type
_entity_poly.pdbx_seq_one_letter_code
_entity_poly.pdbx_strand_id
1 'polypeptide(L)'
;MKPAEIARPLGVFVIVIVVILAGSAVLGAVAGGDSGGPTDGQNVQGQSPEQFQPESVNPDVDPETGEISVDADDGTKKILIDTQHSNAFDRDDIEPVVEALAEAGHTVDFTPSGTSDSGGFGSSSGGYNATLQEYDALLVINPTEGFTESERAGLQTYTDNDGRVVVLGEPTQTGLSGGGLLPSLSTVSFGANDLTTQYGARMGAEALYNLDDSANDNGFKSIYAAPESTSSLSEGVDTITLENPGYIVRTGESDATVLYTAADGTKTLETRRNGTFATVVRNDNLVFVSDSDFIDQSEVYDADNEVFVSNLLDFLTSGDKPDDVPETSTEGTPGGF
;
A
#
# COMPACT_ATOMS: atom_id res chain seq x y z
N MET A 1 39.14 14.28 21.82
CA MET A 1 38.46 14.11 23.13
C MET A 1 39.36 13.30 24.02
N LYS A 2 39.59 13.76 25.24
CA LYS A 2 40.45 13.03 26.19
C LYS A 2 39.65 11.85 26.80
N PRO A 3 40.26 10.68 27.02
CA PRO A 3 39.54 9.47 27.51
C PRO A 3 38.74 9.72 28.81
N ALA A 4 39.14 10.68 29.65
CA ALA A 4 38.48 11.04 30.90
C ALA A 4 37.10 11.76 30.69
N GLU A 5 36.85 12.34 29.53
CA GLU A 5 35.58 13.05 29.25
C GLU A 5 34.44 12.09 28.87
N ILE A 6 34.79 10.89 28.40
CA ILE A 6 33.83 9.84 28.00
C ILE A 6 33.56 8.90 29.22
N ALA A 7 34.54 8.72 30.09
CA ALA A 7 34.42 7.80 31.22
C ALA A 7 33.37 8.22 32.27
N ARG A 8 33.16 9.53 32.45
CA ARG A 8 32.18 10.03 33.45
C ARG A 8 30.72 9.79 33.06
N PRO A 9 30.27 10.17 31.84
CA PRO A 9 28.88 9.88 31.45
C PRO A 9 28.60 8.38 31.29
N LEU A 10 29.58 7.59 30.84
CA LEU A 10 29.45 6.13 30.75
C LEU A 10 29.31 5.50 32.15
N GLY A 11 30.06 5.96 33.13
CA GLY A 11 29.96 5.48 34.50
C GLY A 11 28.59 5.79 35.13
N VAL A 12 28.05 6.99 34.91
CA VAL A 12 26.69 7.36 35.37
C VAL A 12 25.63 6.49 34.71
N PHE A 13 25.74 6.24 33.41
CA PHE A 13 24.79 5.41 32.67
C PHE A 13 24.77 3.96 33.20
N VAL A 14 25.92 3.36 33.46
CA VAL A 14 26.03 2.02 34.04
C VAL A 14 25.42 1.97 35.45
N ILE A 15 25.68 2.99 36.28
CA ILE A 15 25.08 3.06 37.62
C ILE A 15 23.56 3.15 37.55
N VAL A 16 22.98 3.92 36.65
CA VAL A 16 21.54 4.04 36.46
C VAL A 16 20.94 2.69 36.06
N ILE A 17 21.55 1.96 35.13
CA ILE A 17 21.09 0.63 34.76
C ILE A 17 21.12 -0.34 35.91
N VAL A 18 22.21 -0.35 36.72
CA VAL A 18 22.33 -1.22 37.90
C VAL A 18 21.28 -0.89 38.95
N VAL A 19 20.98 0.39 39.14
CA VAL A 19 19.93 0.82 40.10
C VAL A 19 18.54 0.39 39.64
N ILE A 20 18.25 0.48 38.32
CA ILE A 20 16.97 0.03 37.74
C ILE A 20 16.83 -1.50 37.89
N LEU A 21 17.87 -2.25 37.59
CA LEU A 21 17.86 -3.71 37.69
C LEU A 21 17.79 -4.18 39.16
N ALA A 22 18.49 -3.53 40.08
CA ALA A 22 18.40 -3.83 41.47
C ALA A 22 17.04 -3.43 42.09
N GLY A 23 16.49 -2.30 41.66
CA GLY A 23 15.17 -1.84 42.07
C GLY A 23 14.04 -2.79 41.63
N SER A 24 14.12 -3.34 40.44
CA SER A 24 13.14 -4.32 39.92
C SER A 24 13.25 -5.66 40.68
N ALA A 25 14.45 -6.08 41.06
CA ALA A 25 14.64 -7.29 41.85
C ALA A 25 14.09 -7.16 43.30
N VAL A 26 14.21 -5.97 43.90
CA VAL A 26 13.65 -5.69 45.25
C VAL A 26 12.13 -5.60 45.22
N LEU A 27 11.53 -5.01 44.16
CA LEU A 27 10.07 -4.98 43.97
C LEU A 27 9.50 -6.37 43.77
N GLY A 28 10.18 -7.24 43.03
CA GLY A 28 9.79 -8.64 42.86
C GLY A 28 9.87 -9.44 44.16
N ALA A 29 10.84 -9.18 45.01
CA ALA A 29 11.01 -9.85 46.31
C ALA A 29 10.00 -9.37 47.37
N VAL A 30 9.52 -8.12 47.30
CA VAL A 30 8.54 -7.58 48.25
C VAL A 30 7.11 -7.98 47.88
N ALA A 31 6.84 -8.18 46.57
CA ALA A 31 5.54 -8.68 46.09
C ALA A 31 5.37 -10.21 46.28
N GLY A 32 6.47 -10.94 46.56
CA GLY A 32 6.51 -12.36 46.85
C GLY A 32 6.57 -12.71 48.32
N GLY A 33 6.14 -11.82 49.23
CA GLY A 33 6.17 -12.02 50.69
C GLY A 33 5.29 -13.20 51.13
N ASP A 34 5.96 -14.29 51.45
CA ASP A 34 5.46 -15.48 52.11
C ASP A 34 4.90 -15.12 53.51
N SER A 35 3.60 -15.11 53.64
CA SER A 35 2.93 -15.13 54.94
C SER A 35 2.56 -16.57 55.27
N GLY A 36 3.50 -17.24 55.95
CA GLY A 36 3.25 -18.55 56.52
C GLY A 36 2.16 -18.52 57.57
N GLY A 37 1.08 -19.23 57.32
CA GLY A 37 0.07 -19.68 58.27
C GLY A 37 -0.20 -21.16 58.07
N PRO A 38 -0.49 -21.97 59.09
CA PRO A 38 -0.49 -23.42 58.96
C PRO A 38 -1.74 -23.94 58.28
N THR A 39 -1.52 -24.60 57.19
CA THR A 39 -2.06 -25.87 56.70
C THR A 39 -3.50 -26.32 56.95
N ASP A 40 -4.21 -26.53 55.91
CA ASP A 40 -4.71 -27.87 55.58
C ASP A 40 -4.84 -28.00 54.08
N GLY A 41 -4.31 -29.09 53.53
CA GLY A 41 -4.11 -29.29 52.13
C GLY A 41 -5.44 -29.29 51.35
N GLN A 42 -5.67 -28.21 50.68
CA GLN A 42 -6.46 -28.23 49.42
C GLN A 42 -5.56 -27.63 48.35
N ASN A 43 -5.18 -28.53 47.44
CA ASN A 43 -4.53 -28.22 46.19
C ASN A 43 -5.47 -27.29 45.40
N VAL A 44 -5.45 -26.00 45.70
CA VAL A 44 -6.08 -25.02 44.84
C VAL A 44 -5.10 -24.87 43.69
N GLN A 45 -5.20 -25.76 42.71
CA GLN A 45 -4.77 -25.43 41.37
C GLN A 45 -5.47 -24.12 41.04
N GLY A 46 -4.71 -23.04 41.14
CA GLY A 46 -5.16 -21.76 40.60
C GLY A 46 -5.39 -21.94 39.14
N GLN A 47 -6.63 -22.25 38.77
CA GLN A 47 -7.05 -22.14 37.38
C GLN A 47 -6.93 -20.66 37.07
N SER A 48 -5.92 -20.33 36.26
CA SER A 48 -5.93 -19.02 35.60
C SER A 48 -7.29 -18.89 34.93
N PRO A 49 -8.02 -17.80 35.14
CA PRO A 49 -9.30 -17.60 34.47
C PRO A 49 -9.13 -17.90 32.98
N GLU A 50 -10.08 -18.61 32.39
CA GLU A 50 -10.01 -19.04 30.97
C GLU A 50 -9.64 -17.88 30.04
N GLN A 51 -10.08 -16.69 30.35
CA GLN A 51 -9.76 -15.46 29.60
C GLN A 51 -8.28 -15.04 29.60
N PHE A 52 -7.42 -15.67 30.40
CA PHE A 52 -5.97 -15.44 30.42
C PHE A 52 -5.18 -16.66 29.96
N GLN A 53 -5.83 -17.66 29.42
CA GLN A 53 -5.16 -18.79 28.77
C GLN A 53 -4.69 -18.33 27.40
N PRO A 54 -3.46 -18.70 26.96
CA PRO A 54 -2.98 -18.35 25.63
C PRO A 54 -3.90 -18.82 24.50
N GLU A 55 -4.56 -19.98 24.69
CA GLU A 55 -5.50 -20.53 23.74
C GLU A 55 -6.82 -19.74 23.65
N SER A 56 -7.16 -18.96 24.69
CA SER A 56 -8.37 -18.11 24.70
C SER A 56 -8.11 -16.72 24.13
N VAL A 57 -6.83 -16.38 23.87
CA VAL A 57 -6.41 -15.09 23.30
C VAL A 57 -6.18 -15.21 21.79
N ASN A 58 -6.13 -16.44 21.28
CA ASN A 58 -6.07 -16.68 19.84
C ASN A 58 -7.52 -16.65 19.33
N PRO A 59 -8.00 -15.63 18.64
CA PRO A 59 -9.27 -15.74 17.95
C PRO A 59 -9.16 -16.90 16.97
N ASP A 60 -10.20 -17.77 16.91
CA ASP A 60 -10.38 -18.70 15.79
C ASP A 60 -10.68 -17.82 14.56
N VAL A 61 -9.64 -17.29 13.95
CA VAL A 61 -9.74 -16.61 12.66
C VAL A 61 -9.58 -17.71 11.63
N ASP A 62 -10.67 -18.12 11.02
CA ASP A 62 -10.63 -18.94 9.82
C ASP A 62 -10.01 -18.04 8.71
N PRO A 63 -8.90 -18.43 8.08
CA PRO A 63 -8.35 -17.67 6.97
C PRO A 63 -9.39 -17.51 5.86
N GLU A 64 -9.66 -16.30 5.45
CA GLU A 64 -10.47 -16.06 4.27
C GLU A 64 -9.75 -16.61 3.04
N THR A 65 -10.48 -17.16 2.11
CA THR A 65 -9.92 -17.79 0.90
C THR A 65 -10.79 -17.44 -0.28
N GLY A 66 -10.19 -17.06 -1.37
CA GLY A 66 -10.85 -16.71 -2.61
C GLY A 66 -10.04 -17.15 -3.83
N GLU A 67 -10.44 -16.70 -4.99
CA GLU A 67 -9.76 -16.93 -6.26
C GLU A 67 -9.80 -15.63 -7.06
N ILE A 68 -8.65 -15.12 -7.44
CA ILE A 68 -8.57 -13.99 -8.36
C ILE A 68 -8.78 -14.57 -9.77
N SER A 69 -9.81 -14.09 -10.45
CA SER A 69 -10.09 -14.49 -11.83
C SER A 69 -9.90 -13.32 -12.78
N VAL A 70 -9.38 -13.57 -13.97
CA VAL A 70 -9.20 -12.57 -15.04
C VAL A 70 -9.93 -13.07 -16.28
N ASP A 71 -10.75 -12.19 -16.88
CA ASP A 71 -11.48 -12.52 -18.10
C ASP A 71 -10.51 -12.58 -19.30
N ALA A 72 -10.42 -13.73 -19.94
CA ALA A 72 -9.50 -13.97 -21.05
C ALA A 72 -10.13 -13.67 -22.44
N ASP A 73 -11.35 -13.13 -22.48
CA ASP A 73 -12.10 -12.96 -23.74
C ASP A 73 -11.50 -11.89 -24.66
N ASP A 74 -10.75 -10.92 -24.13
CA ASP A 74 -10.13 -9.81 -24.88
C ASP A 74 -8.75 -10.14 -25.48
N GLY A 75 -8.34 -11.39 -25.42
CA GLY A 75 -7.06 -11.88 -25.96
C GLY A 75 -5.87 -11.61 -25.04
N THR A 76 -4.66 -11.97 -25.49
CA THR A 76 -3.44 -11.79 -24.69
C THR A 76 -3.02 -10.32 -24.68
N LYS A 77 -2.85 -9.75 -23.51
CA LYS A 77 -2.36 -8.38 -23.27
C LYS A 77 -0.98 -8.40 -22.63
N LYS A 78 -0.24 -7.30 -22.79
CA LYS A 78 1.03 -7.04 -22.12
C LYS A 78 0.83 -5.98 -21.05
N ILE A 79 1.07 -6.34 -19.80
CA ILE A 79 0.92 -5.47 -18.65
C ILE A 79 2.30 -5.05 -18.15
N LEU A 80 2.52 -3.76 -17.97
CA LEU A 80 3.72 -3.19 -17.39
C LEU A 80 3.46 -2.85 -15.92
N ILE A 81 4.30 -3.34 -15.02
CA ILE A 81 4.32 -2.90 -13.62
C ILE A 81 5.44 -1.88 -13.45
N ASP A 82 5.09 -0.69 -12.97
CA ASP A 82 6.04 0.40 -12.77
C ASP A 82 6.96 0.13 -11.58
N THR A 83 8.27 0.33 -11.79
CA THR A 83 9.32 0.27 -10.75
C THR A 83 10.32 1.41 -10.87
N GLN A 84 10.05 2.41 -11.74
CA GLN A 84 10.97 3.54 -11.99
C GLN A 84 10.74 4.73 -11.06
N HIS A 85 9.59 4.79 -10.38
CA HIS A 85 9.21 5.91 -9.53
C HIS A 85 9.42 5.63 -8.04
N SER A 86 10.52 4.90 -7.73
CA SER A 86 10.86 4.47 -6.35
C SER A 86 9.67 3.81 -5.65
N ASN A 87 9.01 2.94 -6.37
CA ASN A 87 7.81 2.25 -5.95
C ASN A 87 8.07 1.40 -4.70
N ALA A 88 7.29 1.64 -3.65
CA ALA A 88 7.46 1.01 -2.35
C ALA A 88 6.53 -0.21 -2.22
N PHE A 89 6.89 -1.32 -2.84
CA PHE A 89 6.24 -2.63 -2.71
C PHE A 89 7.29 -3.75 -2.83
N ASP A 90 7.00 -4.90 -2.26
CA ASP A 90 7.79 -6.11 -2.50
C ASP A 90 7.15 -6.94 -3.63
N ARG A 91 7.97 -7.53 -4.49
CA ARG A 91 7.46 -8.33 -5.61
C ARG A 91 6.80 -9.63 -5.17
N ASP A 92 7.24 -10.16 -4.04
CA ASP A 92 6.67 -11.39 -3.48
C ASP A 92 5.25 -11.14 -2.93
N ASP A 93 4.97 -9.92 -2.47
CA ASP A 93 3.65 -9.55 -1.93
C ASP A 93 2.56 -9.51 -3.02
N ILE A 94 2.92 -9.11 -4.25
CA ILE A 94 2.00 -9.02 -5.40
C ILE A 94 1.96 -10.29 -6.27
N GLU A 95 2.57 -11.39 -5.80
CA GLU A 95 2.57 -12.67 -6.54
C GLU A 95 1.15 -13.11 -6.96
N PRO A 96 0.08 -13.00 -6.12
CA PRO A 96 -1.27 -13.38 -6.52
C PRO A 96 -1.79 -12.65 -7.75
N VAL A 97 -1.50 -11.36 -7.88
CA VAL A 97 -1.90 -10.53 -9.04
C VAL A 97 -1.13 -10.94 -10.30
N VAL A 98 0.18 -11.16 -10.18
CA VAL A 98 1.02 -11.58 -11.30
C VAL A 98 0.65 -12.98 -11.78
N GLU A 99 0.37 -13.91 -10.83
CA GLU A 99 -0.03 -15.28 -11.14
C GLU A 99 -1.38 -15.31 -11.87
N ALA A 100 -2.39 -14.59 -11.37
CA ALA A 100 -3.71 -14.52 -11.99
C ALA A 100 -3.66 -13.99 -13.45
N LEU A 101 -2.89 -12.93 -13.70
CA LEU A 101 -2.67 -12.42 -15.05
C LEU A 101 -1.95 -13.42 -15.95
N ALA A 102 -0.94 -14.12 -15.43
CA ALA A 102 -0.19 -15.13 -16.18
C ALA A 102 -1.04 -16.37 -16.49
N GLU A 103 -1.86 -16.83 -15.56
CA GLU A 103 -2.79 -17.95 -15.74
C GLU A 103 -3.86 -17.64 -16.79
N ALA A 104 -4.34 -16.37 -16.86
CA ALA A 104 -5.23 -15.90 -17.91
C ALA A 104 -4.55 -15.76 -19.29
N GLY A 105 -3.21 -15.96 -19.35
CA GLY A 105 -2.44 -15.94 -20.59
C GLY A 105 -1.87 -14.58 -20.97
N HIS A 106 -1.93 -13.59 -20.08
CA HIS A 106 -1.30 -12.27 -20.26
C HIS A 106 0.20 -12.31 -19.96
N THR A 107 0.93 -11.30 -20.45
CA THR A 107 2.35 -11.13 -20.16
C THR A 107 2.51 -9.98 -19.16
N VAL A 108 3.25 -10.21 -18.07
CA VAL A 108 3.54 -9.21 -17.05
C VAL A 108 5.03 -8.95 -17.02
N ASP A 109 5.42 -7.69 -17.21
CA ASP A 109 6.79 -7.23 -17.13
C ASP A 109 6.91 -6.05 -16.15
N PHE A 110 8.10 -5.91 -15.59
CA PHE A 110 8.43 -4.76 -14.74
C PHE A 110 9.25 -3.75 -15.54
N THR A 111 9.03 -2.45 -15.32
CA THR A 111 9.87 -1.44 -15.95
C THR A 111 11.34 -1.72 -15.63
N PRO A 112 12.25 -1.60 -16.62
CA PRO A 112 13.67 -1.80 -16.38
C PRO A 112 14.15 -0.86 -15.29
N SER A 113 14.72 -1.38 -14.22
CA SER A 113 15.28 -0.56 -13.15
C SER A 113 16.36 0.34 -13.73
N GLY A 114 16.09 1.64 -13.80
CA GLY A 114 17.06 2.64 -14.22
C GLY A 114 18.17 2.75 -13.16
N THR A 115 19.18 1.90 -13.22
CA THR A 115 20.45 2.19 -12.55
C THR A 115 21.08 3.36 -13.28
N SER A 116 20.80 4.55 -12.80
CA SER A 116 21.64 5.71 -13.04
C SER A 116 23.04 5.33 -12.56
N ASP A 117 23.97 5.19 -13.50
CA ASP A 117 25.40 5.04 -13.25
C ASP A 117 26.01 3.63 -13.31
N SER A 118 25.98 3.03 -14.49
CA SER A 118 27.09 2.17 -14.97
C SER A 118 26.85 1.87 -16.44
N GLY A 119 27.71 2.37 -17.33
CA GLY A 119 27.71 2.10 -18.76
C GLY A 119 27.73 0.61 -19.09
N GLY A 120 26.56 -0.01 -19.08
CA GLY A 120 26.30 -1.41 -19.42
C GLY A 120 25.25 -1.45 -20.52
N PHE A 121 25.56 -2.11 -21.60
CA PHE A 121 24.73 -2.39 -22.77
C PHE A 121 23.34 -2.86 -22.38
N GLY A 122 22.31 -2.04 -22.59
CA GLY A 122 20.92 -2.40 -22.37
C GLY A 122 19.97 -1.26 -21.98
N SER A 123 20.37 -0.01 -21.99
CA SER A 123 19.41 1.09 -21.92
C SER A 123 18.59 1.07 -23.20
N SER A 124 17.30 0.76 -23.11
CA SER A 124 16.35 1.07 -24.17
C SER A 124 16.48 2.57 -24.45
N SER A 125 16.91 2.92 -25.64
CA SER A 125 17.27 4.29 -26.05
C SER A 125 16.05 5.20 -26.25
N GLY A 126 14.94 4.93 -25.58
CA GLY A 126 13.65 5.59 -25.79
C GLY A 126 12.97 6.22 -24.58
N GLY A 127 13.49 6.04 -23.36
CA GLY A 127 12.82 6.57 -22.17
C GLY A 127 11.51 5.86 -21.80
N TYR A 128 10.83 6.34 -20.77
CA TYR A 128 9.60 5.75 -20.21
C TYR A 128 8.49 5.59 -21.26
N ASN A 129 8.23 6.64 -22.05
CA ASN A 129 7.19 6.63 -23.06
C ASN A 129 7.44 5.59 -24.18
N ALA A 130 8.70 5.34 -24.53
CA ALA A 130 9.03 4.30 -25.51
C ALA A 130 8.80 2.89 -24.95
N THR A 131 9.10 2.68 -23.67
CA THR A 131 8.75 1.43 -23.00
C THR A 131 7.23 1.24 -22.99
N LEU A 132 6.49 2.29 -22.63
CA LEU A 132 5.02 2.24 -22.55
C LEU A 132 4.33 1.93 -23.89
N GLN A 133 4.96 2.25 -25.02
CA GLN A 133 4.44 1.85 -26.35
C GLN A 133 4.27 0.34 -26.52
N GLU A 134 5.13 -0.44 -25.88
CA GLU A 134 5.19 -1.90 -26.05
C GLU A 134 4.12 -2.64 -25.21
N TYR A 135 3.37 -1.92 -24.34
CA TYR A 135 2.43 -2.48 -23.38
C TYR A 135 1.02 -1.95 -23.56
N ASP A 136 0.02 -2.79 -23.26
CA ASP A 136 -1.41 -2.50 -23.38
C ASP A 136 -1.97 -1.84 -22.12
N ALA A 137 -1.41 -2.19 -20.95
CA ALA A 137 -1.83 -1.68 -19.65
C ALA A 137 -0.64 -1.36 -18.73
N LEU A 138 -0.87 -0.44 -17.80
CA LEU A 138 0.11 -0.02 -16.80
C LEU A 138 -0.47 -0.14 -15.39
N LEU A 139 0.24 -0.84 -14.53
CA LEU A 139 -0.02 -0.89 -13.09
C LEU A 139 1.09 -0.13 -12.34
N VAL A 140 0.71 0.90 -11.58
CA VAL A 140 1.60 1.72 -10.76
C VAL A 140 1.27 1.48 -9.31
N ILE A 141 2.18 0.87 -8.56
CA ILE A 141 1.98 0.51 -7.16
C ILE A 141 2.86 1.40 -6.28
N ASN A 142 2.24 2.16 -5.40
CA ASN A 142 2.85 2.99 -4.36
C ASN A 142 4.12 3.75 -4.81
N PRO A 143 4.04 4.60 -5.85
CA PRO A 143 5.16 5.41 -6.30
C PRO A 143 5.49 6.49 -5.27
N THR A 144 6.76 6.61 -4.88
CA THR A 144 7.24 7.61 -3.91
C THR A 144 7.95 8.79 -4.58
N GLU A 145 8.28 8.65 -5.86
CA GLU A 145 8.77 9.73 -6.73
C GLU A 145 7.72 10.13 -7.76
N GLY A 146 7.75 11.40 -8.16
CA GLY A 146 6.79 11.96 -9.11
C GLY A 146 7.15 11.67 -10.57
N PHE A 147 6.15 11.65 -11.42
CA PHE A 147 6.30 11.54 -12.87
C PHE A 147 6.77 12.87 -13.47
N THR A 148 7.72 12.83 -14.38
CA THR A 148 8.16 14.00 -15.13
C THR A 148 7.04 14.56 -16.03
N GLU A 149 7.17 15.80 -16.49
CA GLU A 149 6.19 16.41 -17.42
C GLU A 149 6.03 15.59 -18.72
N SER A 150 7.15 15.04 -19.24
CA SER A 150 7.15 14.21 -20.44
C SER A 150 6.42 12.89 -20.24
N GLU A 151 6.63 12.22 -19.11
CA GLU A 151 5.96 10.96 -18.75
C GLU A 151 4.46 11.18 -18.56
N ARG A 152 4.07 12.24 -17.86
CA ARG A 152 2.66 12.60 -17.69
C ARG A 152 1.95 12.91 -19.00
N ALA A 153 2.64 13.63 -19.92
CA ALA A 153 2.09 13.89 -21.25
C ALA A 153 1.97 12.61 -22.08
N GLY A 154 2.94 11.69 -21.95
CA GLY A 154 2.88 10.37 -22.57
C GLY A 154 1.71 9.53 -22.02
N LEU A 155 1.55 9.50 -20.69
CA LEU A 155 0.44 8.80 -20.03
C LEU A 155 -0.92 9.38 -20.41
N GLN A 156 -1.05 10.71 -20.57
CA GLN A 156 -2.27 11.32 -21.07
C GLN A 156 -2.58 10.81 -22.48
N THR A 157 -1.60 10.84 -23.39
CA THR A 157 -1.77 10.33 -24.76
C THR A 157 -2.08 8.83 -24.74
N TYR A 158 -1.48 8.07 -23.84
CA TYR A 158 -1.71 6.64 -23.66
C TYR A 158 -3.17 6.35 -23.29
N THR A 159 -3.68 7.03 -22.26
CA THR A 159 -5.08 6.85 -21.82
C THR A 159 -6.09 7.41 -22.80
N ASP A 160 -5.79 8.51 -23.49
CA ASP A 160 -6.65 9.07 -24.55
C ASP A 160 -6.80 8.12 -25.76
N ASN A 161 -5.90 7.14 -25.89
CA ASN A 161 -5.91 6.11 -26.93
C ASN A 161 -6.16 4.70 -26.36
N ASP A 162 -6.99 4.60 -25.34
CA ASP A 162 -7.50 3.35 -24.78
C ASP A 162 -6.49 2.48 -24.01
N GLY A 163 -5.31 3.01 -23.67
CA GLY A 163 -4.40 2.40 -22.73
C GLY A 163 -4.98 2.46 -21.30
N ARG A 164 -4.95 1.36 -20.59
CA ARG A 164 -5.50 1.26 -19.22
C ARG A 164 -4.41 1.52 -18.17
N VAL A 165 -4.75 2.29 -17.16
CA VAL A 165 -3.84 2.62 -16.06
C VAL A 165 -4.53 2.41 -14.72
N VAL A 166 -3.92 1.62 -13.84
CA VAL A 166 -4.31 1.53 -12.42
C VAL A 166 -3.18 2.10 -11.58
N VAL A 167 -3.52 3.02 -10.70
CA VAL A 167 -2.60 3.63 -9.73
C VAL A 167 -3.05 3.26 -8.34
N LEU A 168 -2.19 2.60 -7.58
CA LEU A 168 -2.39 2.28 -6.18
C LEU A 168 -1.46 3.16 -5.34
N GLY A 169 -1.94 3.72 -4.25
CA GLY A 169 -1.10 4.64 -3.49
C GLY A 169 -1.40 4.66 -2.00
N GLU A 170 -0.37 5.00 -1.24
CA GLU A 170 -0.41 5.07 0.21
C GLU A 170 -0.44 6.50 0.73
N PRO A 171 -1.10 6.76 1.87
CA PRO A 171 -0.99 8.05 2.54
C PRO A 171 0.43 8.29 3.04
N THR A 172 0.72 9.51 3.47
CA THR A 172 2.03 9.82 4.04
C THR A 172 2.30 8.98 5.29
N GLN A 173 3.38 8.21 5.25
CA GLN A 173 3.83 7.37 6.35
C GLN A 173 5.13 7.91 6.94
N THR A 174 5.20 7.96 8.27
CA THR A 174 6.42 8.35 8.99
C THR A 174 6.89 7.17 9.83
N GLY A 175 8.07 6.68 9.54
CA GLY A 175 8.67 5.53 10.22
C GLY A 175 10.08 5.80 10.72
N LEU A 176 10.56 4.91 11.59
CA LEU A 176 11.96 4.88 12.01
C LEU A 176 12.76 4.09 10.97
N SER A 177 13.65 4.74 10.26
CA SER A 177 14.54 4.13 9.29
C SER A 177 15.97 4.09 9.81
N GLY A 178 16.68 2.99 9.55
CA GLY A 178 18.11 2.84 9.75
C GLY A 178 18.52 1.76 10.75
N GLY A 179 19.38 0.85 10.29
CA GLY A 179 20.04 -0.19 11.11
C GLY A 179 21.28 0.28 11.88
N GLY A 180 21.43 1.58 12.12
CA GLY A 180 22.58 2.17 12.80
C GLY A 180 22.32 2.47 14.29
N LEU A 181 23.36 2.97 14.98
CA LEU A 181 23.31 3.35 16.39
C LEU A 181 22.34 4.51 16.71
N LEU A 182 21.83 5.19 15.68
CA LEU A 182 20.84 6.27 15.80
C LEU A 182 19.79 6.05 14.69
N PRO A 183 18.58 5.62 15.04
CA PRO A 183 17.48 5.58 14.09
C PRO A 183 17.13 7.00 13.63
N SER A 184 16.89 7.17 12.34
CA SER A 184 16.39 8.42 11.76
C SER A 184 14.90 8.28 11.42
N LEU A 185 14.15 9.37 11.56
CA LEU A 185 12.78 9.45 11.04
C LEU A 185 12.86 9.59 9.51
N SER A 186 12.19 8.71 8.81
CA SER A 186 11.94 8.84 7.37
C SER A 186 10.46 9.06 7.14
N THR A 187 10.14 9.90 6.18
CA THR A 187 8.77 10.12 5.73
C THR A 187 8.68 9.72 4.27
N VAL A 188 7.76 8.83 3.99
CA VAL A 188 7.42 8.38 2.63
C VAL A 188 6.05 8.94 2.29
N SER A 189 5.88 9.49 1.10
CA SER A 189 4.63 10.08 0.65
C SER A 189 4.35 9.64 -0.78
N PHE A 190 3.08 9.54 -1.13
CA PHE A 190 2.65 9.27 -2.49
C PHE A 190 3.22 10.32 -3.46
N GLY A 191 4.03 9.85 -4.42
CA GLY A 191 4.75 10.70 -5.37
C GLY A 191 3.92 11.12 -6.59
N ALA A 192 2.93 10.32 -6.99
CA ALA A 192 2.22 10.52 -8.25
C ALA A 192 1.04 11.51 -8.19
N ASN A 193 0.99 12.40 -7.20
CA ASN A 193 -0.08 13.40 -7.10
C ASN A 193 -0.15 14.34 -8.32
N ASP A 194 0.97 14.61 -8.97
CA ASP A 194 1.00 15.44 -10.18
C ASP A 194 0.37 14.71 -11.38
N LEU A 195 0.56 13.39 -11.45
CA LEU A 195 -0.08 12.55 -12.44
C LEU A 195 -1.60 12.47 -12.19
N THR A 196 -2.01 12.02 -11.01
CA THR A 196 -3.42 11.80 -10.70
C THR A 196 -4.26 13.08 -10.73
N THR A 197 -3.64 14.24 -10.46
CA THR A 197 -4.31 15.55 -10.57
C THR A 197 -4.72 15.89 -12.01
N GLN A 198 -4.01 15.42 -13.03
CA GLN A 198 -4.41 15.59 -14.43
C GLN A 198 -5.73 14.85 -14.74
N TYR A 199 -5.98 13.74 -14.00
CA TYR A 199 -7.22 12.98 -14.08
C TYR A 199 -8.26 13.40 -13.02
N GLY A 200 -8.06 14.56 -12.40
CA GLY A 200 -9.01 15.13 -11.46
C GLY A 200 -9.05 14.50 -10.08
N ALA A 201 -8.01 13.79 -9.68
CA ALA A 201 -7.92 13.12 -8.39
C ALA A 201 -6.58 13.41 -7.71
N ARG A 202 -6.57 13.42 -6.38
CA ARG A 202 -5.36 13.64 -5.59
C ARG A 202 -5.43 12.86 -4.29
N MET A 203 -4.34 12.20 -3.90
CA MET A 203 -4.19 11.58 -2.59
C MET A 203 -4.14 12.63 -1.48
N GLY A 204 -4.91 12.43 -0.42
CA GLY A 204 -4.76 13.15 0.84
C GLY A 204 -3.54 12.64 1.62
N ALA A 205 -2.98 13.51 2.47
CA ALA A 205 -1.74 13.17 3.18
C ALA A 205 -1.96 12.26 4.40
N GLU A 206 -3.17 12.26 4.97
CA GLU A 206 -3.47 11.53 6.19
C GLU A 206 -4.08 10.17 5.90
N ALA A 207 -3.72 9.18 6.72
CA ALA A 207 -4.41 7.89 6.75
C ALA A 207 -5.83 8.05 7.33
N LEU A 208 -6.67 7.08 7.02
CA LEU A 208 -8.00 6.93 7.57
C LEU A 208 -8.01 5.95 8.74
N TYR A 209 -9.01 6.07 9.62
CA TYR A 209 -9.28 5.11 10.66
C TYR A 209 -10.76 5.06 11.02
N ASN A 210 -11.23 3.92 11.54
CA ASN A 210 -12.56 3.77 12.09
C ASN A 210 -12.49 2.94 13.38
N LEU A 211 -13.19 3.37 14.45
CA LEU A 211 -13.22 2.67 15.74
C LEU A 211 -14.46 1.80 15.94
N ASP A 212 -15.36 1.78 14.96
CA ASP A 212 -16.55 0.97 15.01
C ASP A 212 -16.24 -0.41 14.43
N ASP A 213 -16.38 -1.45 15.23
CA ASP A 213 -16.09 -2.85 14.84
C ASP A 213 -16.93 -3.31 13.64
N SER A 214 -18.04 -2.65 13.32
CA SER A 214 -18.83 -2.92 12.11
C SER A 214 -18.34 -2.20 10.85
N ALA A 215 -17.32 -1.38 10.97
CA ALA A 215 -16.76 -0.53 9.92
C ALA A 215 -15.25 -0.75 9.71
N ASN A 216 -14.68 -1.73 10.39
CA ASN A 216 -13.29 -2.13 10.26
C ASN A 216 -13.15 -3.65 10.37
N ASP A 217 -12.04 -4.17 9.87
CA ASP A 217 -11.70 -5.58 9.94
C ASP A 217 -10.68 -5.83 11.05
N ASN A 218 -11.17 -6.13 12.26
CA ASN A 218 -10.38 -6.46 13.45
C ASN A 218 -9.30 -5.42 13.83
N GLY A 219 -9.24 -4.29 13.12
CA GLY A 219 -8.24 -3.24 13.34
C GLY A 219 -8.75 -1.85 12.96
N PHE A 220 -8.60 -0.86 13.83
CA PHE A 220 -9.11 0.50 13.57
C PHE A 220 -8.52 1.18 12.32
N LYS A 221 -7.49 0.61 11.71
CA LYS A 221 -6.86 1.08 10.47
C LYS A 221 -7.19 0.23 9.26
N SER A 222 -7.65 -1.00 9.48
CA SER A 222 -8.12 -1.90 8.45
C SER A 222 -9.59 -1.62 8.24
N ILE A 223 -9.93 -0.68 7.36
CA ILE A 223 -11.28 -0.14 7.23
C ILE A 223 -12.03 -0.70 6.03
N TYR A 224 -13.33 -0.86 6.21
CA TYR A 224 -14.20 -1.23 5.11
C TYR A 224 -14.50 -0.04 4.19
N ALA A 225 -14.58 -0.34 2.90
CA ALA A 225 -15.08 0.58 1.89
C ALA A 225 -16.10 -0.13 1.00
N ALA A 226 -17.16 0.59 0.63
CA ALA A 226 -18.26 0.04 -0.16
C ALA A 226 -18.48 0.80 -1.47
N PRO A 227 -19.03 0.14 -2.51
CA PRO A 227 -19.35 0.79 -3.77
C PRO A 227 -20.39 1.90 -3.62
N GLU A 228 -20.12 3.07 -4.21
CA GLU A 228 -21.07 4.18 -4.33
C GLU A 228 -21.98 4.06 -5.55
N SER A 229 -21.55 3.32 -6.55
CA SER A 229 -22.28 3.17 -7.81
C SER A 229 -22.00 1.83 -8.47
N THR A 230 -22.97 1.34 -9.23
CA THR A 230 -22.80 0.12 -10.01
C THR A 230 -21.90 0.40 -11.24
N SER A 231 -20.84 -0.34 -11.35
CA SER A 231 -19.90 -0.32 -12.47
C SER A 231 -19.26 -1.70 -12.64
N SER A 232 -18.53 -1.93 -13.72
CA SER A 232 -17.73 -3.16 -13.86
C SER A 232 -16.74 -3.36 -12.71
N LEU A 233 -16.22 -2.27 -12.14
CA LEU A 233 -15.29 -2.30 -10.99
C LEU A 233 -15.96 -2.57 -9.64
N SER A 234 -17.29 -2.67 -9.59
CA SER A 234 -18.05 -3.00 -8.39
C SER A 234 -18.94 -4.24 -8.56
N GLU A 235 -18.77 -4.97 -9.66
CA GLU A 235 -19.56 -6.18 -9.90
C GLU A 235 -19.18 -7.28 -8.92
N GLY A 236 -20.15 -7.80 -8.20
CA GLY A 236 -19.95 -8.85 -7.20
C GLY A 236 -19.31 -8.42 -5.89
N VAL A 237 -19.03 -7.13 -5.71
CA VAL A 237 -18.39 -6.57 -4.51
C VAL A 237 -19.44 -5.92 -3.62
N ASP A 238 -19.57 -6.39 -2.40
CA ASP A 238 -20.36 -5.72 -1.34
C ASP A 238 -19.46 -4.79 -0.51
N THR A 239 -18.27 -5.24 -0.14
CA THR A 239 -17.33 -4.52 0.73
C THR A 239 -15.90 -4.95 0.45
N ILE A 240 -14.98 -4.01 0.41
CA ILE A 240 -13.52 -4.27 0.39
C ILE A 240 -12.89 -3.83 1.70
N THR A 241 -11.80 -4.47 2.07
CA THR A 241 -10.95 -4.11 3.21
C THR A 241 -9.72 -3.38 2.71
N LEU A 242 -9.41 -2.24 3.32
CA LEU A 242 -8.24 -1.42 3.00
C LEU A 242 -7.40 -1.22 4.27
N GLU A 243 -6.10 -1.54 4.21
CA GLU A 243 -5.20 -1.43 5.36
C GLU A 243 -4.51 -0.07 5.40
N ASN A 244 -4.77 0.68 6.47
CA ASN A 244 -4.21 2.02 6.67
C ASN A 244 -4.39 2.99 5.48
N PRO A 245 -5.53 2.96 4.76
CA PRO A 245 -5.69 3.67 3.50
C PRO A 245 -5.63 5.18 3.67
N GLY A 246 -5.30 5.85 2.57
CA GLY A 246 -5.52 7.28 2.41
C GLY A 246 -6.96 7.61 2.03
N TYR A 247 -7.14 8.79 1.48
CA TYR A 247 -8.39 9.22 0.84
C TYR A 247 -8.10 10.02 -0.41
N ILE A 248 -9.02 9.99 -1.35
CA ILE A 248 -8.89 10.70 -2.60
C ILE A 248 -9.76 11.96 -2.59
N VAL A 249 -9.15 13.08 -2.96
CA VAL A 249 -9.83 14.35 -3.15
C VAL A 249 -9.99 14.61 -4.63
N ARG A 250 -11.22 14.81 -5.09
CA ARG A 250 -11.44 15.24 -6.48
C ARG A 250 -11.00 16.69 -6.65
N THR A 251 -10.29 16.98 -7.72
CA THR A 251 -9.72 18.30 -8.00
C THR A 251 -10.42 18.95 -9.21
N GLY A 252 -10.80 20.21 -9.08
CA GLY A 252 -11.43 20.97 -10.16
C GLY A 252 -12.82 20.48 -10.57
N GLU A 253 -13.25 20.90 -11.76
CA GLU A 253 -14.44 20.38 -12.46
C GLU A 253 -13.99 19.19 -13.34
N SER A 254 -13.71 18.04 -12.71
CA SER A 254 -13.27 16.84 -13.43
C SER A 254 -14.41 15.85 -13.58
N ASP A 255 -14.34 15.04 -14.62
CA ASP A 255 -15.25 13.92 -14.88
C ASP A 255 -14.94 12.70 -13.98
N ALA A 256 -13.99 12.83 -13.05
CA ALA A 256 -13.62 11.78 -12.13
C ALA A 256 -14.82 11.35 -11.25
N THR A 257 -15.15 10.08 -11.31
CA THR A 257 -16.27 9.45 -10.60
C THR A 257 -15.74 8.71 -9.37
N VAL A 258 -16.37 8.93 -8.21
CA VAL A 258 -16.11 8.15 -7.01
C VAL A 258 -16.78 6.79 -7.19
N LEU A 259 -16.02 5.72 -7.04
CA LEU A 259 -16.50 4.35 -7.14
C LEU A 259 -16.73 3.71 -5.76
N TYR A 260 -15.82 3.98 -4.80
CA TYR A 260 -15.92 3.47 -3.43
C TYR A 260 -15.70 4.58 -2.42
N THR A 261 -16.37 4.47 -1.30
CA THR A 261 -16.16 5.32 -0.12
C THR A 261 -15.91 4.49 1.12
N ALA A 262 -15.09 5.02 2.02
CA ALA A 262 -14.87 4.45 3.33
C ALA A 262 -16.18 4.41 4.14
N ALA A 263 -16.32 3.39 4.98
CA ALA A 263 -17.48 3.17 5.84
C ALA A 263 -17.82 4.40 6.69
N ASP A 264 -19.11 4.55 7.02
CA ASP A 264 -19.61 5.65 7.83
C ASP A 264 -18.88 5.76 9.18
N GLY A 265 -18.65 6.98 9.64
CA GLY A 265 -17.94 7.25 10.89
C GLY A 265 -16.41 7.26 10.77
N THR A 266 -15.87 6.95 9.59
CA THR A 266 -14.43 7.04 9.29
C THR A 266 -13.91 8.46 9.48
N LYS A 267 -12.67 8.58 9.95
CA LYS A 267 -11.99 9.84 10.24
C LYS A 267 -10.55 9.80 9.75
N THR A 268 -9.99 11.00 9.52
CA THR A 268 -8.54 11.13 9.32
C THR A 268 -7.79 10.91 10.62
N LEU A 269 -6.65 10.22 10.56
CA LEU A 269 -5.93 9.74 11.74
C LEU A 269 -5.34 10.88 12.59
N GLU A 270 -4.74 11.88 11.98
CA GLU A 270 -4.04 12.95 12.69
C GLU A 270 -4.99 14.07 13.14
N THR A 271 -5.74 14.61 12.20
CA THR A 271 -6.64 15.75 12.46
C THR A 271 -8.03 15.34 12.95
N ARG A 272 -8.36 14.03 12.92
CA ARG A 272 -9.66 13.47 13.34
C ARG A 272 -10.87 14.12 12.66
N ARG A 273 -10.68 14.53 11.42
CA ARG A 273 -11.74 15.14 10.61
C ARG A 273 -12.74 14.06 10.18
N ASN A 274 -14.02 14.32 10.41
CA ASN A 274 -15.10 13.51 9.87
C ASN A 274 -15.39 13.89 8.42
N GLY A 275 -15.83 12.93 7.62
CA GLY A 275 -16.27 13.17 6.25
C GLY A 275 -16.66 11.87 5.55
N THR A 276 -17.19 12.00 4.36
CA THR A 276 -17.26 10.90 3.41
C THR A 276 -15.96 10.91 2.62
N PHE A 277 -15.22 9.82 2.67
CA PHE A 277 -13.89 9.71 2.08
C PHE A 277 -13.92 8.77 0.90
N ALA A 278 -13.65 9.30 -0.30
CA ALA A 278 -13.46 8.46 -1.48
C ALA A 278 -12.17 7.66 -1.34
N THR A 279 -12.22 6.36 -1.64
CA THR A 279 -11.08 5.45 -1.62
C THR A 279 -10.73 4.93 -3.00
N VAL A 280 -11.71 4.84 -3.91
CA VAL A 280 -11.50 4.48 -5.31
C VAL A 280 -12.18 5.52 -6.20
N VAL A 281 -11.43 6.02 -7.17
CA VAL A 281 -11.90 7.00 -8.15
C VAL A 281 -11.48 6.55 -9.55
N ARG A 282 -12.36 6.72 -10.53
CA ARG A 282 -12.08 6.47 -11.94
C ARG A 282 -12.28 7.73 -12.77
N ASN A 283 -11.37 7.97 -13.69
CA ASN A 283 -11.53 8.93 -14.76
C ASN A 283 -11.17 8.24 -16.08
N ASP A 284 -12.17 7.99 -16.93
CA ASP A 284 -12.05 7.27 -18.20
C ASP A 284 -11.21 5.97 -18.06
N ASN A 285 -9.97 6.01 -18.53
CA ASN A 285 -9.05 4.89 -18.63
C ASN A 285 -8.01 4.85 -17.49
N LEU A 286 -8.21 5.66 -16.45
CA LEU A 286 -7.40 5.60 -15.22
C LEU A 286 -8.27 5.31 -14.00
N VAL A 287 -7.86 4.31 -13.22
CA VAL A 287 -8.40 4.02 -11.89
C VAL A 287 -7.34 4.36 -10.85
N PHE A 288 -7.75 5.03 -9.79
CA PHE A 288 -6.89 5.38 -8.66
C PHE A 288 -7.50 4.86 -7.36
N VAL A 289 -6.72 4.07 -6.60
CA VAL A 289 -7.06 3.49 -5.30
C VAL A 289 -6.16 4.11 -4.24
N SER A 290 -6.71 4.44 -3.07
CA SER A 290 -5.98 5.10 -1.99
C SER A 290 -5.33 4.14 -0.99
N ASP A 291 -5.03 2.95 -1.44
CA ASP A 291 -4.36 1.87 -0.74
C ASP A 291 -3.62 1.01 -1.76
N SER A 292 -2.57 0.34 -1.35
CA SER A 292 -1.86 -0.66 -2.17
C SER A 292 -1.79 -2.03 -1.49
N ASP A 293 -1.98 -2.11 -0.18
CA ASP A 293 -1.77 -3.32 0.60
C ASP A 293 -2.87 -4.38 0.34
N PHE A 294 -4.08 -3.95 -0.09
CA PHE A 294 -5.19 -4.87 -0.39
C PHE A 294 -4.91 -5.88 -1.52
N ILE A 295 -3.85 -5.69 -2.33
CA ILE A 295 -3.43 -6.66 -3.35
C ILE A 295 -2.36 -7.64 -2.84
N ASP A 296 -1.86 -7.44 -1.63
CA ASP A 296 -0.82 -8.26 -1.05
C ASP A 296 -1.36 -9.65 -0.69
N GLN A 297 -0.49 -10.64 -0.73
CA GLN A 297 -0.83 -12.04 -0.45
C GLN A 297 -1.55 -12.24 0.90
N SER A 298 -1.30 -11.36 1.88
CA SER A 298 -1.91 -11.44 3.21
C SER A 298 -3.32 -10.85 3.27
N GLU A 299 -3.66 -9.90 2.39
CA GLU A 299 -4.88 -9.08 2.47
C GLU A 299 -5.84 -9.30 1.29
N VAL A 300 -5.34 -9.92 0.22
CA VAL A 300 -6.07 -10.03 -1.05
C VAL A 300 -7.35 -10.86 -0.97
N TYR A 301 -7.49 -11.68 0.07
CA TYR A 301 -8.67 -12.51 0.29
C TYR A 301 -9.57 -12.01 1.41
N ASP A 302 -9.29 -10.83 1.98
CA ASP A 302 -10.11 -10.24 3.03
C ASP A 302 -11.37 -9.58 2.44
N ALA A 303 -12.52 -9.86 3.02
CA ALA A 303 -13.84 -9.46 2.50
C ALA A 303 -14.01 -9.83 1.02
N ASP A 304 -14.28 -8.87 0.12
CA ASP A 304 -14.41 -9.10 -1.33
C ASP A 304 -13.20 -8.53 -2.09
N ASN A 305 -12.01 -8.48 -1.48
CA ASN A 305 -10.82 -7.92 -2.10
C ASN A 305 -10.42 -8.69 -3.37
N GLU A 306 -10.49 -10.04 -3.37
CA GLU A 306 -10.17 -10.84 -4.55
C GLU A 306 -11.13 -10.58 -5.71
N VAL A 307 -12.40 -10.28 -5.42
CA VAL A 307 -13.38 -9.91 -6.45
C VAL A 307 -13.08 -8.51 -6.99
N PHE A 308 -12.74 -7.57 -6.11
CA PHE A 308 -12.35 -6.22 -6.54
C PHE A 308 -11.04 -6.23 -7.33
N VAL A 309 -10.04 -7.01 -6.91
CA VAL A 309 -8.80 -7.22 -7.66
C VAL A 309 -9.09 -7.83 -9.03
N SER A 310 -9.93 -8.85 -9.11
CA SER A 310 -10.38 -9.44 -10.38
C SER A 310 -10.95 -8.36 -11.32
N ASN A 311 -11.86 -7.52 -10.81
CA ASN A 311 -12.45 -6.43 -11.58
C ASN A 311 -11.42 -5.36 -12.02
N LEU A 312 -10.38 -5.11 -11.20
CA LEU A 312 -9.27 -4.21 -11.57
C LEU A 312 -8.41 -4.80 -12.68
N LEU A 313 -8.15 -6.11 -12.64
CA LEU A 313 -7.38 -6.80 -13.65
C LEU A 313 -8.16 -6.91 -14.99
N ASP A 314 -9.44 -7.16 -14.91
CA ASP A 314 -10.33 -7.11 -16.11
C ASP A 314 -10.37 -5.70 -16.71
N PHE A 315 -10.42 -4.66 -15.87
CA PHE A 315 -10.29 -3.30 -16.36
C PHE A 315 -8.94 -3.06 -17.05
N LEU A 316 -7.83 -3.52 -16.49
CA LEU A 316 -6.49 -3.38 -17.08
C LEU A 316 -6.41 -4.09 -18.44
N THR A 317 -6.99 -5.26 -18.58
CA THR A 317 -6.91 -6.09 -19.79
C THR A 317 -7.92 -5.69 -20.86
N SER A 318 -8.95 -4.88 -20.53
CA SER A 318 -10.03 -4.47 -21.45
C SER A 318 -9.65 -3.39 -22.48
N GLY A 319 -8.46 -2.81 -22.39
CA GLY A 319 -8.01 -1.76 -23.31
C GLY A 319 -7.61 -2.29 -24.69
N ASP A 320 -7.75 -1.44 -25.73
CA ASP A 320 -7.35 -1.77 -27.10
C ASP A 320 -6.47 -0.66 -27.70
N LYS A 321 -5.38 -0.36 -26.96
CA LYS A 321 -4.42 0.67 -27.33
C LYS A 321 -3.65 0.33 -28.61
N PRO A 322 -3.49 1.26 -29.58
CA PRO A 322 -2.60 1.08 -30.72
C PRO A 322 -1.11 0.92 -30.32
N ASP A 323 -0.38 0.11 -31.07
CA ASP A 323 1.04 -0.24 -30.76
C ASP A 323 2.01 0.95 -30.76
N ASP A 324 1.65 2.08 -31.42
CA ASP A 324 2.49 3.26 -31.59
C ASP A 324 2.22 4.39 -30.57
N VAL A 325 1.46 4.12 -29.52
CA VAL A 325 1.06 5.08 -28.48
C VAL A 325 1.70 4.72 -27.14
N PRO A 326 2.22 5.71 -26.39
CA PRO A 326 2.38 7.13 -26.74
C PRO A 326 3.49 7.37 -27.76
N GLU A 327 3.32 8.40 -28.58
CA GLU A 327 4.38 8.79 -29.53
C GLU A 327 5.66 9.14 -28.76
N THR A 328 6.77 8.53 -29.16
CA THR A 328 8.10 8.96 -28.66
C THR A 328 8.41 10.31 -29.27
N SER A 329 8.68 11.30 -28.41
CA SER A 329 9.21 12.59 -28.91
C SER A 329 10.50 12.33 -29.70
N THR A 330 10.43 12.45 -31.01
CA THR A 330 11.62 12.58 -31.83
C THR A 330 12.32 13.84 -31.35
N GLU A 331 13.40 13.72 -30.57
CA GLU A 331 14.29 14.83 -30.35
C GLU A 331 14.67 15.37 -31.73
N GLY A 332 14.13 16.55 -32.04
CA GLY A 332 14.43 17.23 -33.27
C GLY A 332 15.94 17.40 -33.36
N THR A 333 16.56 16.72 -34.32
CA THR A 333 17.94 16.99 -34.71
C THR A 333 18.10 18.50 -34.89
N PRO A 334 18.96 19.18 -34.11
CA PRO A 334 19.20 20.58 -34.33
C PRO A 334 19.70 20.72 -35.76
N GLY A 335 18.87 21.33 -36.62
CA GLY A 335 19.24 21.62 -37.99
C GLY A 335 20.56 22.41 -38.00
N GLY A 336 21.62 21.79 -38.49
CA GLY A 336 22.87 22.47 -38.75
C GLY A 336 22.63 23.59 -39.73
N PHE A 337 23.08 24.77 -39.33
CA PHE A 337 23.39 25.88 -40.20
C PHE A 337 24.92 26.03 -40.25
#